data_6ec4792d650b071c13ad895fe420805d
#
_entry.id   6ec4792d650b071c13ad895fe420805d
#
_cell.length_a   1.000
_cell.length_b   1.000
_cell.length_c   1.000
_cell.angle_alpha   90.00
_cell.angle_beta   90.00
_cell.angle_gamma   90.00
#
_symmetry.space_group_name_H-M   'P 1'
#
loop_
_entity.id
_entity.type
_entity.pdbx_description
1 polymer ?
#
loop_
_entity_poly.entity_id
_entity_poly.type
_entity_poly.pdbx_seq_one_letter_code
_entity_poly.pdbx_strand_id
1 'polypeptide(L)'
;MNIREKSLWLFDVDNTLIHDVDHPVVFPDALRLWNVLMENGKTNAILTNVGRLSSRQIHDVLKSVGYQTELNKTFSAGGAAAAYVHNRSPRARCFLISEGGATEDFVAQGLNVTNNPPIDYVAIAADRGFTYAELNFATKMVRDGAQLICISGSLDYRGVYLGMEDVYIGERSIVAAIEHATGVSSVVIGKPLPEIFTETIAVLGYKPDDAVMVGDNRASDIAGGNAAGLTTVLVNRDPDNIVQFDSQGYDDKPDLSVVSLDEVIALL
;
A
#
# COMPACT_ATOMS: atom_id res chain seq x y z
N MET A 1 -24.68 -7.61 -8.36
CA MET A 1 -23.84 -6.54 -7.80
C MET A 1 -24.32 -5.20 -8.33
N ASN A 2 -24.71 -4.25 -7.49
CA ASN A 2 -25.12 -2.90 -7.94
C ASN A 2 -24.01 -1.89 -7.65
N ILE A 3 -23.03 -1.78 -8.54
CA ILE A 3 -21.87 -0.91 -8.39
C ILE A 3 -22.25 0.60 -8.38
N ARG A 4 -23.40 0.97 -8.98
CA ARG A 4 -23.91 2.35 -9.03
C ARG A 4 -24.27 2.90 -7.65
N GLU A 5 -24.69 2.04 -6.72
CA GLU A 5 -25.11 2.44 -5.36
C GLU A 5 -23.93 2.66 -4.44
N LYS A 6 -22.72 2.17 -4.81
CA LYS A 6 -21.52 2.33 -3.98
C LYS A 6 -21.13 3.81 -3.86
N SER A 7 -20.74 4.22 -2.66
CA SER A 7 -20.47 5.62 -2.33
C SER A 7 -18.98 5.93 -2.17
N LEU A 8 -18.16 4.94 -1.80
CA LEU A 8 -16.71 5.04 -1.63
C LEU A 8 -15.97 4.19 -2.66
N TRP A 9 -14.97 4.77 -3.30
CA TRP A 9 -14.10 4.10 -4.27
C TRP A 9 -12.65 4.22 -3.83
N LEU A 10 -12.06 3.10 -3.45
CA LEU A 10 -10.65 2.97 -3.12
C LEU A 10 -9.89 2.56 -4.37
N PHE A 11 -8.82 3.25 -4.65
CA PHE A 11 -7.96 2.99 -5.80
C PHE A 11 -6.54 2.63 -5.35
N ASP A 12 -5.99 1.57 -5.91
CA ASP A 12 -4.55 1.42 -5.93
C ASP A 12 -3.91 2.44 -6.87
N VAL A 13 -2.58 2.57 -6.87
CA VAL A 13 -1.84 3.58 -7.61
C VAL A 13 -1.15 3.00 -8.83
N ASP A 14 -0.11 2.17 -8.61
CA ASP A 14 0.71 1.63 -9.68
C ASP A 14 -0.10 0.67 -10.55
N ASN A 15 0.05 0.77 -11.87
CA ASN A 15 -0.71 0.02 -12.89
C ASN A 15 -2.25 0.15 -12.81
N THR A 16 -2.76 0.96 -11.88
CA THR A 16 -4.18 1.25 -11.73
C THR A 16 -4.52 2.67 -12.18
N LEU A 17 -3.98 3.68 -11.53
CA LEU A 17 -4.17 5.10 -11.85
C LEU A 17 -3.06 5.64 -12.77
N ILE A 18 -1.84 5.23 -12.52
CA ILE A 18 -0.63 5.60 -13.26
C ILE A 18 0.23 4.36 -13.52
N HIS A 19 1.18 4.44 -14.45
CA HIS A 19 2.08 3.32 -14.72
C HIS A 19 2.91 2.96 -13.48
N ASP A 20 3.61 3.96 -12.92
CA ASP A 20 4.35 3.84 -11.67
C ASP A 20 4.60 5.23 -11.05
N VAL A 21 4.97 5.26 -9.78
CA VAL A 21 5.19 6.52 -9.04
C VAL A 21 6.51 7.22 -9.39
N ASP A 22 7.50 6.54 -9.97
CA ASP A 22 8.77 7.13 -10.37
C ASP A 22 8.65 7.87 -11.72
N HIS A 23 7.80 7.34 -12.62
CA HIS A 23 7.51 7.91 -13.93
C HIS A 23 6.00 7.99 -14.13
N PRO A 24 5.32 8.96 -13.51
CA PRO A 24 3.87 8.98 -13.39
C PRO A 24 3.19 9.33 -14.72
N VAL A 25 2.96 8.31 -15.53
CA VAL A 25 2.16 8.41 -16.76
C VAL A 25 0.75 7.94 -16.46
N VAL A 26 -0.22 8.87 -16.59
CA VAL A 26 -1.62 8.60 -16.28
C VAL A 26 -2.25 7.62 -17.27
N PHE A 27 -3.11 6.73 -16.77
CA PHE A 27 -4.04 5.98 -17.59
C PHE A 27 -5.29 6.84 -17.89
N PRO A 28 -5.55 7.20 -19.16
CA PRO A 28 -6.66 8.12 -19.48
C PRO A 28 -8.04 7.63 -19.05
N ASP A 29 -8.29 6.33 -19.08
CA ASP A 29 -9.54 5.71 -18.65
C ASP A 29 -9.69 5.76 -17.11
N ALA A 30 -8.60 5.65 -16.36
CA ALA A 30 -8.62 5.79 -14.92
C ALA A 30 -8.95 7.24 -14.49
N LEU A 31 -8.36 8.22 -15.18
CA LEU A 31 -8.67 9.63 -14.91
C LEU A 31 -10.12 9.96 -15.28
N ARG A 32 -10.65 9.38 -16.39
CA ARG A 32 -12.08 9.54 -16.74
C ARG A 32 -12.99 8.95 -15.68
N LEU A 33 -12.74 7.71 -15.23
CA LEU A 33 -13.53 7.07 -14.16
C LEU A 33 -13.49 7.92 -12.87
N TRP A 34 -12.29 8.36 -12.46
CA TRP A 34 -12.12 9.22 -11.30
C TRP A 34 -13.03 10.46 -11.36
N ASN A 35 -13.02 11.17 -12.50
CA ASN A 35 -13.81 12.39 -12.68
C ASN A 35 -15.32 12.09 -12.73
N VAL A 36 -15.74 11.06 -13.44
CA VAL A 36 -17.16 10.65 -13.51
C VAL A 36 -17.69 10.31 -12.11
N LEU A 37 -16.90 9.61 -11.29
CA LEU A 37 -17.30 9.29 -9.91
C LEU A 37 -17.49 10.56 -9.07
N MET A 38 -16.55 11.52 -9.17
CA MET A 38 -16.65 12.81 -8.47
C MET A 38 -17.90 13.62 -8.92
N GLU A 39 -18.14 13.68 -10.22
CA GLU A 39 -19.33 14.34 -10.80
C GLU A 39 -20.65 13.72 -10.31
N ASN A 40 -20.63 12.40 -10.05
CA ASN A 40 -21.76 11.67 -9.45
C ASN A 40 -21.80 11.72 -7.93
N GLY A 41 -21.00 12.58 -7.29
CA GLY A 41 -20.99 12.76 -5.82
C GLY A 41 -20.41 11.59 -5.04
N LYS A 42 -19.62 10.72 -5.68
CA LYS A 42 -18.91 9.62 -5.01
C LYS A 42 -17.62 10.13 -4.36
N THR A 43 -17.19 9.44 -3.31
CA THR A 43 -15.90 9.71 -2.68
C THR A 43 -14.84 8.80 -3.26
N ASN A 44 -13.78 9.40 -3.80
CA ASN A 44 -12.58 8.69 -4.24
C ASN A 44 -11.49 8.80 -3.18
N ALA A 45 -10.79 7.71 -2.91
CA ALA A 45 -9.65 7.66 -2.00
C ALA A 45 -8.57 6.72 -2.54
N ILE A 46 -7.35 6.93 -2.09
CA ILE A 46 -6.18 6.13 -2.47
C ILE A 46 -5.88 5.14 -1.35
N LEU A 47 -5.63 3.88 -1.72
CA LEU A 47 -5.15 2.84 -0.83
C LEU A 47 -4.05 2.02 -1.52
N THR A 48 -2.79 2.25 -1.17
CA THR A 48 -1.66 1.67 -1.88
C THR A 48 -0.60 1.06 -0.97
N ASN A 49 0.08 0.03 -1.49
CA ASN A 49 1.25 -0.58 -0.85
C ASN A 49 2.57 0.13 -1.21
N VAL A 50 2.54 1.21 -1.97
CA VAL A 50 3.74 2.00 -2.25
C VAL A 50 4.38 2.44 -0.94
N GLY A 51 5.54 1.85 -0.59
CA GLY A 51 6.28 2.12 0.65
C GLY A 51 7.46 3.08 0.46
N ARG A 52 7.88 3.34 -0.79
CA ARG A 52 9.01 4.23 -1.11
C ARG A 52 8.66 5.71 -0.96
N LEU A 53 7.40 6.06 -1.24
CA LEU A 53 6.87 7.41 -1.11
C LEU A 53 5.96 7.52 0.12
N SER A 54 5.97 8.68 0.77
CA SER A 54 5.02 9.02 1.82
C SER A 54 3.61 9.23 1.25
N SER A 55 2.60 9.16 2.11
CA SER A 55 1.22 9.50 1.74
C SER A 55 1.13 10.89 1.09
N ARG A 56 1.92 11.86 1.56
CA ARG A 56 2.02 13.21 1.00
C ARG A 56 2.63 13.19 -0.40
N GLN A 57 3.74 12.50 -0.59
CA GLN A 57 4.43 12.43 -1.89
C GLN A 57 3.55 11.74 -2.94
N ILE A 58 2.83 10.66 -2.56
CA ILE A 58 1.86 9.99 -3.43
C ILE A 58 0.74 10.96 -3.84
N HIS A 59 0.17 11.69 -2.87
CA HIS A 59 -0.82 12.74 -3.15
C HIS A 59 -0.29 13.77 -4.16
N ASP A 60 0.93 14.28 -3.96
CA ASP A 60 1.53 15.31 -4.81
C ASP A 60 1.82 14.77 -6.24
N VAL A 61 2.29 13.52 -6.37
CA VAL A 61 2.47 12.84 -7.65
C VAL A 61 1.15 12.76 -8.41
N LEU A 62 0.10 12.22 -7.80
CA LEU A 62 -1.21 12.07 -8.45
C LEU A 62 -1.82 13.40 -8.82
N LYS A 63 -1.67 14.42 -7.99
CA LYS A 63 -2.12 15.78 -8.28
C LYS A 63 -1.39 16.39 -9.47
N SER A 64 -0.08 16.13 -9.61
CA SER A 64 0.73 16.64 -10.72
C SER A 64 0.29 16.11 -12.08
N VAL A 65 -0.33 14.94 -12.13
CA VAL A 65 -0.82 14.29 -13.35
C VAL A 65 -2.34 14.42 -13.54
N GLY A 66 -3.00 15.26 -12.74
CA GLY A 66 -4.37 15.70 -12.98
C GLY A 66 -5.45 15.09 -12.09
N TYR A 67 -5.11 14.18 -11.16
CA TYR A 67 -6.09 13.68 -10.19
C TYR A 67 -6.40 14.75 -9.13
N GLN A 68 -7.69 14.98 -8.87
CA GLN A 68 -8.14 15.83 -7.77
C GLN A 68 -8.19 15.00 -6.48
N THR A 69 -7.03 14.80 -5.86
CA THR A 69 -6.88 14.06 -4.62
C THR A 69 -6.88 14.99 -3.41
N GLU A 70 -7.20 14.43 -2.24
CA GLU A 70 -7.07 15.07 -0.93
C GLU A 70 -6.08 14.26 -0.08
N LEU A 71 -5.18 14.95 0.65
CA LEU A 71 -4.16 14.26 1.46
C LEU A 71 -4.79 13.36 2.54
N ASN A 72 -5.87 13.79 3.16
CA ASN A 72 -6.62 13.00 4.15
C ASN A 72 -7.42 11.83 3.56
N LYS A 73 -7.41 11.68 2.23
CA LYS A 73 -7.97 10.53 1.49
C LYS A 73 -6.89 9.74 0.76
N THR A 74 -5.62 9.92 1.14
CA THR A 74 -4.48 9.21 0.57
C THR A 74 -3.84 8.35 1.65
N PHE A 75 -4.02 7.05 1.55
CA PHE A 75 -3.56 6.06 2.51
C PHE A 75 -2.48 5.18 1.88
N SER A 76 -1.27 5.26 2.43
CA SER A 76 -0.15 4.37 2.09
C SER A 76 0.03 3.31 3.18
N ALA A 77 0.65 2.18 2.84
CA ALA A 77 1.04 1.18 3.84
C ALA A 77 2.02 1.77 4.87
N GLY A 78 2.90 2.71 4.45
CA GLY A 78 3.79 3.45 5.36
C GLY A 78 3.02 4.28 6.38
N GLY A 79 2.01 5.05 5.93
CA GLY A 79 1.13 5.82 6.79
C GLY A 79 0.32 4.95 7.76
N ALA A 80 -0.21 3.83 7.27
CA ALA A 80 -0.92 2.86 8.12
C ALA A 80 -0.01 2.23 9.17
N ALA A 81 1.24 1.87 8.83
CA ALA A 81 2.22 1.37 9.78
C ALA A 81 2.60 2.41 10.85
N ALA A 82 2.77 3.67 10.44
CA ALA A 82 3.01 4.77 11.35
C ALA A 82 1.85 4.95 12.35
N ALA A 83 0.60 4.93 11.86
CA ALA A 83 -0.60 5.00 12.69
C ALA A 83 -0.71 3.79 13.63
N TYR A 84 -0.43 2.56 13.14
CA TYR A 84 -0.40 1.35 13.96
C TYR A 84 0.55 1.47 15.15
N VAL A 85 1.77 1.97 14.92
CA VAL A 85 2.79 2.17 15.97
C VAL A 85 2.36 3.29 16.91
N HIS A 86 1.93 4.44 16.38
CA HIS A 86 1.51 5.59 17.17
C HIS A 86 0.38 5.25 18.15
N ASN A 87 -0.66 4.54 17.67
CA ASN A 87 -1.81 4.18 18.48
C ASN A 87 -1.45 3.25 19.66
N ARG A 88 -0.38 2.47 19.54
CA ARG A 88 0.13 1.55 20.60
C ARG A 88 1.19 2.19 21.48
N SER A 89 2.02 3.02 20.89
CA SER A 89 3.19 3.60 21.54
C SER A 89 3.52 4.98 20.95
N PRO A 90 2.82 6.06 21.34
CA PRO A 90 2.94 7.38 20.71
C PRO A 90 4.34 8.02 20.76
N ARG A 91 5.23 7.51 21.60
CA ARG A 91 6.62 7.99 21.76
C ARG A 91 7.64 6.93 21.37
N ALA A 92 7.22 5.93 20.63
CA ALA A 92 8.09 4.82 20.23
C ALA A 92 9.33 5.32 19.48
N ARG A 93 10.45 4.66 19.76
CA ARG A 93 11.71 4.80 19.03
C ARG A 93 11.72 3.76 17.92
N CYS A 94 11.73 4.23 16.69
CA CYS A 94 11.57 3.41 15.51
C CYS A 94 12.85 3.41 14.67
N PHE A 95 13.31 2.25 14.25
CA PHE A 95 14.32 2.11 13.21
C PHE A 95 13.64 1.66 11.93
N LEU A 96 13.93 2.34 10.82
CA LEU A 96 13.35 2.02 9.53
C LEU A 96 14.43 1.66 8.51
N ILE A 97 14.15 0.65 7.69
CA ILE A 97 14.77 0.47 6.37
C ILE A 97 13.75 1.02 5.37
N SER A 98 14.09 2.14 4.71
CA SER A 98 13.15 2.89 3.85
C SER A 98 13.91 3.91 2.98
N GLU A 99 13.53 4.05 1.73
CA GLU A 99 14.03 5.13 0.82
C GLU A 99 13.57 6.56 1.26
N GLY A 100 12.82 6.67 2.36
CA GLY A 100 12.41 7.95 2.93
C GLY A 100 10.91 8.14 3.10
N GLY A 101 10.08 7.56 2.23
CA GLY A 101 8.63 7.76 2.28
C GLY A 101 7.99 7.32 3.59
N ALA A 102 8.19 6.06 3.99
CA ALA A 102 7.69 5.58 5.28
C ALA A 102 8.32 6.35 6.46
N THR A 103 9.58 6.79 6.35
CA THR A 103 10.23 7.64 7.36
C THR A 103 9.49 8.96 7.52
N GLU A 104 9.09 9.61 6.42
CA GLU A 104 8.29 10.84 6.46
C GLU A 104 6.93 10.61 7.13
N ASP A 105 6.23 9.52 6.81
CA ASP A 105 4.94 9.16 7.43
C ASP A 105 5.09 8.94 8.95
N PHE A 106 6.15 8.23 9.40
CA PHE A 106 6.42 8.00 10.83
C PHE A 106 6.72 9.32 11.56
N VAL A 107 7.54 10.18 10.98
CA VAL A 107 7.84 11.51 11.55
C VAL A 107 6.58 12.38 11.59
N ALA A 108 5.75 12.35 10.56
CA ALA A 108 4.50 13.11 10.51
C ALA A 108 3.50 12.66 11.61
N GLN A 109 3.55 11.39 12.03
CA GLN A 109 2.80 10.87 13.17
C GLN A 109 3.43 11.20 14.54
N GLY A 110 4.57 11.90 14.57
CA GLY A 110 5.26 12.27 15.79
C GLY A 110 6.10 11.16 16.43
N LEU A 111 6.38 10.09 15.69
CA LEU A 111 7.25 9.00 16.13
C LEU A 111 8.72 9.39 16.06
N ASN A 112 9.54 8.84 16.95
CA ASN A 112 10.98 9.11 17.01
C ASN A 112 11.76 8.14 16.11
N VAL A 113 12.01 8.51 14.86
CA VAL A 113 12.84 7.72 13.94
C VAL A 113 14.31 7.92 14.27
N THR A 114 15.02 6.85 14.61
CA THR A 114 16.40 6.90 15.09
C THR A 114 17.15 5.59 14.88
N ASN A 115 18.47 5.67 14.78
CA ASN A 115 19.38 4.52 14.80
C ASN A 115 20.10 4.33 16.16
N ASN A 116 19.71 5.10 17.19
CA ASN A 116 20.30 5.02 18.53
C ASN A 116 19.45 4.14 19.44
N PRO A 117 19.96 3.00 19.96
CA PRO A 117 19.22 2.16 20.91
C PRO A 117 18.86 2.90 22.22
N PRO A 118 17.82 2.44 22.95
CA PRO A 118 16.96 1.30 22.61
C PRO A 118 16.01 1.62 21.47
N ILE A 119 15.60 0.59 20.70
CA ILE A 119 14.60 0.67 19.62
C ILE A 119 13.38 -0.15 20.06
N ASP A 120 12.20 0.42 19.94
CA ASP A 120 10.94 -0.24 20.28
C ASP A 120 10.34 -0.98 19.08
N TYR A 121 10.50 -0.41 17.86
CA TYR A 121 9.98 -0.96 16.61
C TYR A 121 11.03 -0.91 15.50
N VAL A 122 11.15 -2.00 14.77
CA VAL A 122 11.87 -2.07 13.49
C VAL A 122 10.85 -2.19 12.39
N ALA A 123 10.79 -1.24 11.47
CA ALA A 123 9.87 -1.26 10.34
C ALA A 123 10.61 -1.34 9.01
N ILE A 124 10.18 -2.28 8.16
CA ILE A 124 10.79 -2.53 6.86
C ILE A 124 9.82 -2.08 5.76
N ALA A 125 10.21 -1.06 5.03
CA ALA A 125 9.59 -0.56 3.81
C ALA A 125 10.46 -0.93 2.59
N ALA A 126 10.00 -0.54 1.40
CA ALA A 126 10.81 -0.66 0.19
C ALA A 126 12.06 0.23 0.27
N ASP A 127 13.20 -0.37 0.05
CA ASP A 127 14.48 0.32 -0.07
C ASP A 127 15.40 -0.45 -1.03
N ARG A 128 15.69 0.17 -2.17
CA ARG A 128 16.54 -0.41 -3.22
C ARG A 128 18.03 -0.32 -2.91
N GLY A 129 18.41 0.39 -1.87
CA GLY A 129 19.80 0.69 -1.52
C GLY A 129 20.22 0.35 -0.09
N PHE A 130 19.38 -0.39 0.68
CA PHE A 130 19.73 -0.74 2.05
C PHE A 130 21.02 -1.56 2.13
N THR A 131 21.74 -1.40 3.21
CA THR A 131 23.05 -2.05 3.40
C THR A 131 22.93 -3.29 4.29
N TYR A 132 23.92 -4.19 4.14
CA TYR A 132 24.06 -5.33 5.06
C TYR A 132 24.19 -4.87 6.54
N ALA A 133 24.81 -3.71 6.78
CA ALA A 133 24.93 -3.15 8.13
C ALA A 133 23.56 -2.77 8.73
N GLU A 134 22.67 -2.18 7.93
CA GLU A 134 21.30 -1.84 8.33
C GLU A 134 20.47 -3.09 8.60
N LEU A 135 20.57 -4.12 7.74
CA LEU A 135 19.90 -5.39 7.97
C LEU A 135 20.37 -6.07 9.28
N ASN A 136 21.68 -6.06 9.55
CA ASN A 136 22.24 -6.60 10.79
C ASN A 136 21.78 -5.79 12.01
N PHE A 137 21.74 -4.47 11.91
CA PHE A 137 21.27 -3.60 12.98
C PHE A 137 19.78 -3.89 13.27
N ALA A 138 18.93 -3.95 12.24
CA ALA A 138 17.52 -4.34 12.36
C ALA A 138 17.37 -5.68 13.08
N THR A 139 18.11 -6.71 12.60
CA THR A 139 18.10 -8.06 13.19
C THR A 139 18.52 -8.03 14.66
N LYS A 140 19.57 -7.25 15.01
CA LYS A 140 20.00 -7.09 16.40
C LYS A 140 18.92 -6.44 17.26
N MET A 141 18.28 -5.37 16.80
CA MET A 141 17.23 -4.67 17.56
C MET A 141 16.03 -5.59 17.81
N VAL A 142 15.64 -6.41 16.82
CA VAL A 142 14.57 -7.42 16.99
C VAL A 142 14.96 -8.47 18.05
N ARG A 143 16.20 -8.96 18.05
CA ARG A 143 16.72 -9.86 19.11
C ARG A 143 16.71 -9.20 20.49
N ASP A 144 16.97 -7.89 20.56
CA ASP A 144 16.98 -7.11 21.79
C ASP A 144 15.54 -6.78 22.28
N GLY A 145 14.49 -7.19 21.53
CA GLY A 145 13.08 -7.08 21.92
C GLY A 145 12.24 -6.08 21.15
N ALA A 146 12.79 -5.41 20.11
CA ALA A 146 12.00 -4.55 19.26
C ALA A 146 10.95 -5.35 18.48
N GLN A 147 9.74 -4.81 18.32
CA GLN A 147 8.70 -5.39 17.48
C GLN A 147 9.03 -5.19 16.00
N LEU A 148 8.90 -6.26 15.21
CA LEU A 148 9.17 -6.23 13.76
C LEU A 148 7.89 -5.93 12.99
N ILE A 149 7.92 -4.89 12.14
CA ILE A 149 6.83 -4.46 11.26
C ILE A 149 7.25 -4.67 9.82
N CYS A 150 6.41 -5.37 9.06
CA CYS A 150 6.47 -5.48 7.61
C CYS A 150 5.44 -4.52 7.01
N ILE A 151 5.89 -3.48 6.32
CA ILE A 151 4.98 -2.42 5.82
C ILE A 151 4.12 -2.93 4.66
N SER A 152 4.66 -3.81 3.81
CA SER A 152 3.93 -4.40 2.70
C SER A 152 4.12 -5.92 2.64
N GLY A 153 3.09 -6.66 2.22
CA GLY A 153 3.14 -8.10 1.97
C GLY A 153 3.84 -8.49 0.66
N SER A 154 4.45 -7.54 -0.05
CA SER A 154 5.09 -7.76 -1.35
C SER A 154 6.31 -8.67 -1.24
N LEU A 155 6.30 -9.80 -1.95
CA LEU A 155 7.45 -10.72 -2.03
C LEU A 155 8.50 -10.20 -3.00
N ASP A 156 8.05 -9.60 -4.09
CA ASP A 156 8.85 -8.95 -5.12
C ASP A 156 8.12 -7.74 -5.70
N TYR A 157 8.79 -6.97 -6.51
CA TYR A 157 8.21 -5.87 -7.29
C TYR A 157 8.98 -5.68 -8.60
N ARG A 158 8.29 -5.20 -9.64
CA ARG A 158 8.93 -4.75 -10.88
C ARG A 158 9.37 -3.30 -10.71
N GLY A 159 10.53 -2.97 -11.25
CA GLY A 159 11.04 -1.61 -11.18
C GLY A 159 12.33 -1.43 -11.94
N VAL A 160 12.80 -0.18 -12.00
CA VAL A 160 14.10 0.20 -12.58
C VAL A 160 15.04 0.55 -11.45
N TYR A 161 16.18 -0.15 -11.37
CA TYR A 161 17.24 0.16 -10.44
C TYR A 161 18.62 0.06 -11.14
N LEU A 162 19.45 1.04 -10.95
CA LEU A 162 20.74 1.17 -11.65
C LEU A 162 20.61 1.10 -13.18
N GLY A 163 19.49 1.58 -13.75
CA GLY A 163 19.22 1.56 -15.18
C GLY A 163 18.82 0.20 -15.75
N MET A 164 18.56 -0.80 -14.92
CA MET A 164 18.07 -2.12 -15.31
C MET A 164 16.63 -2.28 -14.85
N GLU A 165 15.74 -2.62 -15.78
CA GLU A 165 14.39 -3.05 -15.49
C GLU A 165 14.39 -4.54 -15.17
N ASP A 166 13.93 -4.93 -13.98
CA ASP A 166 13.88 -6.31 -13.53
C ASP A 166 12.87 -6.51 -12.39
N VAL A 167 12.80 -7.73 -11.88
CA VAL A 167 12.06 -8.10 -10.68
C VAL A 167 13.03 -8.05 -9.49
N TYR A 168 12.68 -7.27 -8.49
CA TYR A 168 13.46 -7.06 -7.27
C TYR A 168 12.74 -7.64 -6.06
N ILE A 169 13.51 -7.97 -5.01
CA ILE A 169 12.96 -8.49 -3.75
C ILE A 169 12.12 -7.41 -3.05
N GLY A 170 10.91 -7.80 -2.61
CA GLY A 170 10.01 -6.94 -1.86
C GLY A 170 10.25 -7.00 -0.35
N GLU A 171 9.52 -6.17 0.38
CA GLU A 171 9.65 -5.98 1.83
C GLU A 171 9.43 -7.28 2.61
N ARG A 172 8.46 -8.08 2.21
CA ARG A 172 8.15 -9.36 2.88
C ARG A 172 9.32 -10.34 2.80
N SER A 173 10.04 -10.34 1.69
CA SER A 173 11.24 -11.17 1.50
C SER A 173 12.41 -10.71 2.37
N ILE A 174 12.60 -9.39 2.53
CA ILE A 174 13.62 -8.81 3.43
C ILE A 174 13.28 -9.16 4.89
N VAL A 175 12.02 -8.97 5.28
CA VAL A 175 11.52 -9.30 6.62
C VAL A 175 11.68 -10.77 6.94
N ALA A 176 11.44 -11.68 5.98
CA ALA A 176 11.62 -13.11 6.15
C ALA A 176 13.06 -13.49 6.55
N ALA A 177 14.07 -12.76 6.08
CA ALA A 177 15.46 -12.97 6.51
C ALA A 177 15.65 -12.63 8.00
N ILE A 178 15.02 -11.54 8.49
CA ILE A 178 15.07 -11.15 9.90
C ILE A 178 14.29 -12.15 10.76
N GLU A 179 13.10 -12.55 10.33
CA GLU A 179 12.27 -13.57 11.01
C GLU A 179 13.04 -14.89 11.16
N HIS A 180 13.67 -15.35 10.07
CA HIS A 180 14.46 -16.58 10.10
C HIS A 180 15.65 -16.49 11.04
N ALA A 181 16.35 -15.35 11.05
CA ALA A 181 17.53 -15.13 11.90
C ALA A 181 17.20 -14.97 13.38
N THR A 182 15.98 -14.49 13.72
CA THR A 182 15.59 -14.13 15.09
C THR A 182 14.59 -15.11 15.71
N GLY A 183 13.80 -15.82 14.90
CA GLY A 183 12.64 -16.60 15.33
C GLY A 183 11.44 -15.73 15.72
N VAL A 184 11.47 -14.42 15.48
CA VAL A 184 10.40 -13.47 15.80
C VAL A 184 9.55 -13.27 14.55
N SER A 185 8.22 -13.40 14.67
CA SER A 185 7.30 -13.09 13.57
C SER A 185 7.03 -11.60 13.47
N SER A 186 6.94 -11.08 12.25
CA SER A 186 6.56 -9.69 12.00
C SER A 186 5.04 -9.47 12.08
N VAL A 187 4.65 -8.21 12.29
CA VAL A 187 3.31 -7.73 12.00
C VAL A 187 3.31 -7.14 10.58
N VAL A 188 2.54 -7.71 9.69
CA VAL A 188 2.34 -7.17 8.34
C VAL A 188 1.21 -6.13 8.39
N ILE A 189 1.32 -5.02 7.67
CA ILE A 189 0.35 -3.91 7.74
C ILE A 189 -0.41 -3.72 6.43
N GLY A 190 0.28 -3.73 5.29
CA GLY A 190 -0.29 -3.41 3.98
C GLY A 190 -1.27 -4.46 3.44
N LYS A 191 -1.83 -4.18 2.26
CA LYS A 191 -2.62 -5.16 1.49
C LYS A 191 -1.81 -6.45 1.30
N PRO A 192 -2.42 -7.66 1.38
CA PRO A 192 -3.85 -7.95 1.37
C PRO A 192 -4.54 -8.00 2.74
N LEU A 193 -3.90 -7.57 3.84
CA LEU A 193 -4.54 -7.69 5.14
C LEU A 193 -5.82 -6.86 5.19
N PRO A 194 -6.97 -7.44 5.62
CA PRO A 194 -8.27 -6.75 5.60
C PRO A 194 -8.31 -5.52 6.54
N GLU A 195 -7.43 -5.47 7.53
CA GLU A 195 -7.35 -4.37 8.48
C GLU A 195 -7.06 -3.03 7.81
N ILE A 196 -6.15 -2.97 6.83
CA ILE A 196 -5.85 -1.70 6.15
C ILE A 196 -7.05 -1.16 5.38
N PHE A 197 -7.89 -2.04 4.82
CA PHE A 197 -9.12 -1.65 4.13
C PHE A 197 -10.17 -1.17 5.12
N THR A 198 -10.44 -1.96 6.15
CA THR A 198 -11.49 -1.65 7.14
C THR A 198 -11.17 -0.40 7.96
N GLU A 199 -9.91 -0.18 8.33
CA GLU A 199 -9.47 1.04 9.01
C GLU A 199 -9.59 2.27 8.09
N THR A 200 -9.19 2.15 6.82
CA THR A 200 -9.34 3.22 5.82
C THR A 200 -10.80 3.62 5.64
N ILE A 201 -11.68 2.63 5.47
CA ILE A 201 -13.12 2.83 5.30
C ILE A 201 -13.73 3.50 6.53
N ALA A 202 -13.36 3.04 7.73
CA ALA A 202 -13.83 3.59 9.00
C ALA A 202 -13.41 5.06 9.20
N VAL A 203 -12.15 5.39 8.87
CA VAL A 203 -11.64 6.78 8.93
C VAL A 203 -12.43 7.70 7.98
N LEU A 204 -12.82 7.18 6.82
CA LEU A 204 -13.62 7.92 5.83
C LEU A 204 -15.13 7.97 6.18
N GLY A 205 -15.57 7.25 7.21
CA GLY A 205 -16.96 7.26 7.69
C GLY A 205 -17.93 6.37 6.89
N TYR A 206 -17.41 5.37 6.16
CA TYR A 206 -18.19 4.42 5.36
C TYR A 206 -18.22 3.02 5.98
N LYS A 207 -18.98 2.13 5.37
CA LYS A 207 -19.01 0.69 5.69
C LYS A 207 -18.45 -0.11 4.51
N PRO A 208 -17.96 -1.33 4.74
CA PRO A 208 -17.46 -2.19 3.65
C PRO A 208 -18.46 -2.36 2.50
N ASP A 209 -19.74 -2.56 2.82
CA ASP A 209 -20.80 -2.73 1.80
C ASP A 209 -21.00 -1.49 0.90
N ASP A 210 -20.57 -0.30 1.33
CA ASP A 210 -20.66 0.93 0.58
C ASP A 210 -19.43 1.18 -0.33
N ALA A 211 -18.41 0.32 -0.21
CA ALA A 211 -17.10 0.54 -0.79
C ALA A 211 -16.79 -0.39 -1.97
N VAL A 212 -15.97 0.15 -2.89
CA VAL A 212 -15.34 -0.59 -4.01
C VAL A 212 -13.84 -0.49 -3.87
N MET A 213 -13.11 -1.59 -4.06
CA MET A 213 -11.67 -1.57 -4.31
C MET A 213 -11.40 -1.77 -5.79
N VAL A 214 -10.65 -0.85 -6.40
CA VAL A 214 -10.17 -0.92 -7.78
C VAL A 214 -8.66 -1.09 -7.76
N GLY A 215 -8.16 -2.17 -8.33
CA GLY A 215 -6.71 -2.43 -8.39
C GLY A 215 -6.36 -3.40 -9.51
N ASP A 216 -5.06 -3.55 -9.77
CA ASP A 216 -4.51 -4.43 -10.80
C ASP A 216 -4.03 -5.78 -10.26
N ASN A 217 -3.82 -5.88 -8.94
CA ASN A 217 -3.21 -7.04 -8.33
C ASN A 217 -4.23 -7.93 -7.58
N ARG A 218 -4.38 -9.19 -8.08
CA ARG A 218 -5.29 -10.17 -7.47
C ARG A 218 -4.95 -10.49 -6.02
N ALA A 219 -3.67 -10.69 -5.75
CA ALA A 219 -3.22 -11.19 -4.45
C ALA A 219 -3.23 -10.11 -3.36
N SER A 220 -3.21 -8.84 -3.71
CA SER A 220 -3.24 -7.73 -2.75
C SER A 220 -4.58 -6.99 -2.72
N ASP A 221 -5.03 -6.47 -3.88
CA ASP A 221 -6.20 -5.59 -3.95
C ASP A 221 -7.49 -6.38 -3.85
N ILE A 222 -7.57 -7.44 -4.67
CA ILE A 222 -8.78 -8.25 -4.76
C ILE A 222 -8.93 -9.16 -3.54
N ALA A 223 -7.88 -9.91 -3.21
CA ALA A 223 -7.91 -10.80 -2.05
C ALA A 223 -8.17 -10.04 -0.74
N GLY A 224 -7.48 -8.91 -0.53
CA GLY A 224 -7.69 -8.06 0.64
C GLY A 224 -9.04 -7.38 0.67
N GLY A 225 -9.49 -6.84 -0.49
CA GLY A 225 -10.81 -6.23 -0.62
C GLY A 225 -11.95 -7.22 -0.34
N ASN A 226 -11.86 -8.45 -0.89
CA ASN A 226 -12.82 -9.53 -0.61
C ASN A 226 -12.83 -9.89 0.88
N ALA A 227 -11.65 -10.08 1.48
CA ALA A 227 -11.52 -10.41 2.91
C ALA A 227 -12.10 -9.31 3.82
N ALA A 228 -12.04 -8.05 3.38
CA ALA A 228 -12.62 -6.91 4.06
C ALA A 228 -14.12 -6.68 3.75
N GLY A 229 -14.71 -7.46 2.85
CA GLY A 229 -16.14 -7.38 2.50
C GLY A 229 -16.48 -6.26 1.50
N LEU A 230 -15.51 -5.80 0.72
CA LEU A 230 -15.73 -4.80 -0.33
C LEU A 230 -16.20 -5.47 -1.63
N THR A 231 -16.79 -4.64 -2.50
CA THR A 231 -16.89 -4.98 -3.91
C THR A 231 -15.53 -4.77 -4.58
N THR A 232 -15.08 -5.73 -5.40
CA THR A 232 -13.74 -5.69 -5.99
C THR A 232 -13.77 -5.62 -7.51
N VAL A 233 -12.97 -4.71 -8.07
CA VAL A 233 -12.80 -4.50 -9.51
C VAL A 233 -11.33 -4.70 -9.86
N LEU A 234 -11.03 -5.74 -10.62
CA LEU A 234 -9.72 -5.98 -11.19
C LEU A 234 -9.61 -5.27 -12.55
N VAL A 235 -8.64 -4.37 -12.68
CA VAL A 235 -8.24 -3.85 -13.97
C VAL A 235 -7.02 -4.61 -14.47
N ASN A 236 -7.21 -5.45 -15.48
CA ASN A 236 -6.17 -6.34 -16.00
C ASN A 236 -5.52 -5.71 -17.23
N ARG A 237 -4.64 -4.71 -17.02
CA ARG A 237 -3.98 -3.97 -18.10
C ARG A 237 -2.82 -4.75 -18.72
N ASP A 238 -2.08 -5.47 -17.89
CA ASP A 238 -0.94 -6.29 -18.28
C ASP A 238 -1.07 -7.67 -17.59
N PRO A 239 -1.62 -8.68 -18.29
CA PRO A 239 -1.79 -10.01 -17.71
C PRO A 239 -0.47 -10.70 -17.31
N ASP A 240 0.67 -10.23 -17.85
CA ASP A 240 1.99 -10.79 -17.59
C ASP A 240 2.69 -10.08 -16.41
N ASN A 241 2.13 -8.95 -15.94
CA ASN A 241 2.64 -8.22 -14.78
C ASN A 241 2.08 -8.80 -13.47
N ILE A 242 2.60 -9.94 -13.06
CA ILE A 242 2.21 -10.61 -11.82
C ILE A 242 3.24 -10.27 -10.74
N VAL A 243 2.94 -9.28 -9.89
CA VAL A 243 3.68 -9.07 -8.63
C VAL A 243 3.20 -10.10 -7.62
N GLN A 244 4.14 -10.85 -7.02
CA GLN A 244 3.81 -11.88 -6.05
C GLN A 244 3.64 -11.27 -4.65
N PHE A 245 2.52 -11.62 -4.02
CA PHE A 245 2.23 -11.29 -2.64
C PHE A 245 2.02 -12.57 -1.81
N ASP A 246 2.28 -12.47 -0.53
CA ASP A 246 1.80 -13.45 0.44
C ASP A 246 0.29 -13.24 0.61
N SER A 247 -0.51 -13.95 -0.20
CA SER A 247 -1.96 -13.79 -0.29
C SER A 247 -2.72 -14.21 0.98
N GLN A 248 -2.03 -14.77 1.96
CA GLN A 248 -2.64 -15.26 3.21
C GLN A 248 -3.79 -16.28 3.01
N GLY A 249 -3.94 -16.80 1.78
CA GLY A 249 -5.01 -17.75 1.42
C GLY A 249 -6.39 -17.13 1.27
N TYR A 250 -6.51 -15.80 1.16
CA TYR A 250 -7.77 -15.12 0.87
C TYR A 250 -8.27 -15.40 -0.55
N ASP A 251 -9.60 -15.28 -0.76
CA ASP A 251 -10.22 -15.42 -2.08
C ASP A 251 -9.81 -14.23 -2.98
N ASP A 252 -9.14 -14.51 -4.09
CA ASP A 252 -8.63 -13.53 -5.06
C ASP A 252 -9.52 -13.38 -6.30
N LYS A 253 -10.75 -13.93 -6.27
CA LYS A 253 -11.69 -13.82 -7.37
C LYS A 253 -12.37 -12.44 -7.37
N PRO A 254 -12.18 -11.60 -8.41
CA PRO A 254 -12.83 -10.30 -8.46
C PRO A 254 -14.34 -10.42 -8.71
N ASP A 255 -15.12 -9.48 -8.16
CA ASP A 255 -16.52 -9.32 -8.52
C ASP A 255 -16.70 -8.85 -9.97
N LEU A 256 -15.78 -8.00 -10.44
CA LEU A 256 -15.72 -7.52 -11.82
C LEU A 256 -14.26 -7.53 -12.30
N SER A 257 -14.02 -8.04 -13.52
CA SER A 257 -12.72 -7.96 -14.18
C SER A 257 -12.88 -7.24 -15.50
N VAL A 258 -12.06 -6.21 -15.73
CA VAL A 258 -12.08 -5.35 -16.93
C VAL A 258 -10.66 -5.19 -17.48
N VAL A 259 -10.54 -4.86 -18.74
CA VAL A 259 -9.26 -4.48 -19.37
C VAL A 259 -9.11 -2.96 -19.48
N SER A 260 -10.21 -2.24 -19.34
CA SER A 260 -10.25 -0.77 -19.28
C SER A 260 -11.27 -0.31 -18.26
N LEU A 261 -10.96 0.74 -17.51
CA LEU A 261 -11.89 1.35 -16.57
C LEU A 261 -13.04 2.11 -17.25
N ASP A 262 -13.00 2.31 -18.58
CA ASP A 262 -14.16 2.77 -19.34
C ASP A 262 -15.34 1.77 -19.31
N GLU A 263 -15.04 0.48 -19.14
CA GLU A 263 -16.09 -0.54 -18.96
C GLU A 263 -16.84 -0.36 -17.64
N VAL A 264 -16.15 0.11 -16.60
CA VAL A 264 -16.76 0.45 -15.30
C VAL A 264 -17.67 1.68 -15.45
N ILE A 265 -17.24 2.70 -16.21
CA ILE A 265 -18.04 3.90 -16.48
C ILE A 265 -19.37 3.52 -17.16
N ALA A 266 -19.35 2.55 -18.09
CA ALA A 266 -20.56 2.09 -18.75
C ALA A 266 -21.56 1.39 -17.80
N LEU A 267 -21.12 1.01 -16.61
CA LEU A 267 -21.97 0.39 -15.57
C LEU A 267 -22.51 1.41 -14.55
N LEU A 268 -22.00 2.65 -14.54
CA LEU A 268 -22.44 3.73 -13.67
C LEU A 268 -23.65 4.48 -14.27
#